data_ecbd2a858674dd9c5667a4eb6737fc13
#
_entry.id   ecbd2a858674dd9c5667a4eb6737fc13
#
_cell.length_a   1.000
_cell.length_b   1.000
_cell.length_c   1.000
_cell.angle_alpha   90.00
_cell.angle_beta   90.00
_cell.angle_gamma   90.00
#
_symmetry.space_group_name_H-M   'P 1'
#
loop_
_entity.id
_entity.type
_entity.pdbx_description
1 polymer ?
#
loop_
_entity_poly.entity_id
_entity_poly.type
_entity_poly.pdbx_seq_one_letter_code
_entity_poly.pdbx_strand_id
1 'polypeptide(L)' 'IIVNGQGFRMPNNSQLCQFLLKNGPMYVTSANISGQDPIDISEANKYFPLVKNVYDFGRGNNKASFIYNIDEKKWIR' A
#
# COMPACT_ATOMS: atom_id res chain seq x y z
N ILE A 1 11.35 -0.86 0.10
CA ILE A 1 12.65 -1.44 0.53
C ILE A 1 12.43 -2.86 1.00
N ILE A 2 13.26 -3.77 0.53
CA ILE A 2 13.29 -5.15 0.98
C ILE A 2 14.58 -5.37 1.77
N VAL A 3 14.47 -5.88 2.99
CA VAL A 3 15.60 -6.23 3.85
C VAL A 3 15.28 -7.51 4.60
N ASN A 4 16.22 -8.46 4.66
CA ASN A 4 16.05 -9.79 5.27
C ASN A 4 14.82 -10.53 4.71
N GLY A 5 14.58 -10.40 3.40
CA GLY A 5 13.46 -11.04 2.71
C GLY A 5 12.09 -10.44 3.01
N GLN A 6 12.00 -9.36 3.79
CA GLN A 6 10.74 -8.71 4.14
C GLN A 6 10.65 -7.32 3.52
N GLY A 7 9.50 -7.00 2.93
CA GLY A 7 9.23 -5.69 2.36
C GLY A 7 8.75 -4.68 3.39
N PHE A 8 9.27 -3.46 3.30
CA PHE A 8 8.86 -2.34 4.15
C PHE A 8 8.53 -1.15 3.29
N ARG A 9 7.52 -0.38 3.71
CA ARG A 9 7.11 0.85 3.05
C ARG A 9 6.76 1.91 4.07
N MET A 10 7.22 3.14 3.83
CA MET A 10 6.78 4.33 4.54
C MET A 10 6.05 5.24 3.54
N PRO A 11 4.73 5.43 3.70
CA PRO A 11 3.99 6.25 2.75
C PRO A 11 4.30 7.74 2.92
N ASN A 12 4.24 8.48 1.81
CA ASN A 12 4.37 9.93 1.80
C ASN A 12 2.97 10.58 1.92
N ASN A 13 2.29 10.33 3.03
CA ASN A 13 0.99 10.89 3.34
C ASN A 13 0.91 11.06 4.86
N SER A 14 0.79 12.30 5.31
CA SER A 14 0.85 12.62 6.74
C SER A 14 -0.30 12.00 7.54
N GLN A 15 -1.51 11.95 7.00
CA GLN A 15 -2.65 11.34 7.67
C GLN A 15 -2.49 9.84 7.82
N LEU A 16 -2.01 9.17 6.78
CA LEU A 16 -1.74 7.73 6.82
C LEU A 16 -0.59 7.42 7.77
N CYS A 17 0.47 8.23 7.77
CA CYS A 17 1.58 8.06 8.72
C CYS A 17 1.12 8.22 10.16
N GLN A 18 0.25 9.19 10.46
CA GLN A 18 -0.31 9.35 11.81
C GLN A 18 -1.16 8.16 12.22
N PHE A 19 -1.95 7.62 11.30
CA PHE A 19 -2.74 6.41 11.52
C PHE A 19 -1.84 5.22 11.87
N LEU A 20 -0.74 5.04 11.14
CA LEU A 20 0.20 3.95 11.37
C LEU A 20 0.97 4.12 12.69
N LEU A 21 1.34 5.35 13.04
CA LEU A 21 1.99 5.61 14.34
C LEU A 21 1.08 5.28 15.52
N LYS A 22 -0.22 5.52 15.37
CA LYS A 22 -1.21 5.21 16.40
C LYS A 22 -1.48 3.70 16.52
N ASN A 23 -1.57 3.00 15.38
CA ASN A 23 -2.02 1.61 15.34
C ASN A 23 -0.90 0.59 15.14
N GLY A 24 0.31 1.03 14.83
CA GLY A 24 1.47 0.18 14.57
C GLY A 24 1.59 -0.28 13.12
N PRO A 25 2.68 -0.98 12.80
CA PRO A 25 2.90 -1.49 11.44
C PRO A 25 1.79 -2.44 11.01
N MET A 26 1.46 -2.42 9.71
CA MET A 26 0.40 -3.25 9.13
C MET A 26 0.89 -3.94 7.87
N TYR A 27 0.40 -5.14 7.63
CA TYR A 27 0.57 -5.80 6.34
C TYR A 27 -0.33 -5.12 5.30
N VAL A 28 0.19 -5.00 4.08
CA VAL A 28 -0.54 -4.33 3.00
C VAL A 28 -0.50 -5.16 1.72
N THR A 29 -1.51 -4.93 0.89
CA THR A 29 -1.55 -5.45 -0.46
C THR A 29 -2.10 -4.36 -1.39
N SER A 30 -1.93 -4.53 -2.69
CA SER A 30 -2.58 -3.67 -3.67
C SER A 30 -4.10 -3.88 -3.65
N ALA A 31 -4.85 -2.82 -3.89
CA ALA A 31 -6.30 -2.86 -3.89
C ALA A 31 -6.82 -3.13 -5.32
N ASN A 32 -6.69 -4.37 -5.76
CA ASN A 32 -7.13 -4.78 -7.08
C ASN A 32 -7.52 -6.26 -7.09
N ILE A 33 -8.37 -6.61 -8.04
CA ILE A 33 -8.57 -8.02 -8.37
C ILE A 33 -7.32 -8.49 -9.12
N SER A 34 -6.86 -9.70 -8.80
CA SER A 34 -5.61 -10.24 -9.35
C SER A 34 -5.55 -10.08 -10.87
N GLY A 35 -4.46 -9.51 -11.37
CA GLY A 35 -4.25 -9.25 -12.80
C GLY A 35 -4.92 -8.00 -13.35
N GLN A 36 -5.62 -7.24 -12.52
CA GLN A 36 -6.27 -5.98 -12.92
C GLN A 36 -5.59 -4.78 -12.28
N ASP A 37 -5.90 -3.58 -12.78
CA ASP A 37 -5.41 -2.34 -12.21
C ASP A 37 -6.01 -2.08 -10.82
N PRO A 38 -5.30 -1.33 -9.95
CA PRO A 38 -5.85 -0.90 -8.68
C PRO A 38 -7.13 -0.09 -8.85
N ILE A 39 -8.07 -0.28 -7.91
CA ILE A 39 -9.35 0.43 -7.92
C ILE A 39 -9.23 1.80 -7.26
N ASP A 40 -10.19 2.69 -7.58
CA ASP A 40 -10.39 3.93 -6.82
C ASP A 40 -11.07 3.59 -5.49
N ILE A 41 -10.75 4.33 -4.44
CA ILE A 41 -11.35 4.11 -3.12
C ILE A 41 -12.88 4.23 -3.14
N SER A 42 -13.43 5.05 -4.03
CA SER A 42 -14.89 5.19 -4.20
C SER A 42 -15.56 3.89 -4.61
N GLU A 43 -14.82 2.94 -5.18
CA GLU A 43 -15.32 1.65 -5.63
C GLU A 43 -15.05 0.51 -4.66
N ALA A 44 -14.49 0.81 -3.48
CA ALA A 44 -14.09 -0.21 -2.51
C ALA A 44 -15.24 -1.12 -2.10
N ASN A 45 -16.44 -0.57 -1.85
CA ASN A 45 -17.60 -1.36 -1.48
C ASN A 45 -18.09 -2.28 -2.60
N LYS A 46 -17.87 -1.89 -3.85
CA LYS A 46 -18.27 -2.67 -5.03
C LYS A 46 -17.38 -3.90 -5.20
N TYR A 47 -16.07 -3.73 -5.09
CA TYR A 47 -15.10 -4.80 -5.35
C TYR A 47 -14.76 -5.62 -4.11
N PHE A 48 -14.86 -5.01 -2.94
CA PHE A 48 -14.52 -5.66 -1.66
C PHE A 48 -15.63 -5.45 -0.64
N PRO A 49 -16.83 -6.02 -0.88
CA PRO A 49 -18.01 -5.75 -0.02
C PRO A 49 -17.87 -6.28 1.40
N LEU A 50 -16.96 -7.23 1.65
CA LEU A 50 -16.72 -7.79 2.97
C LEU A 50 -15.79 -6.93 3.84
N VAL A 51 -15.12 -5.93 3.25
CA VAL A 51 -14.29 -4.98 3.98
C VAL A 51 -15.19 -3.92 4.61
N LYS A 52 -15.23 -3.89 5.94
CA LYS A 52 -16.15 -3.02 6.68
C LYS A 52 -15.60 -1.62 6.93
N ASN A 53 -14.29 -1.50 7.07
CA ASN A 53 -13.63 -0.24 7.41
C ASN A 53 -12.84 0.26 6.22
N VAL A 54 -13.24 1.41 5.68
CA VAL A 54 -12.55 2.08 4.58
C VAL A 54 -12.18 3.48 5.01
N TYR A 55 -10.89 3.81 4.99
CA TYR A 55 -10.38 5.13 5.36
C TYR A 55 -9.77 5.81 4.15
N ASP A 56 -10.28 6.98 3.79
CA ASP A 56 -9.79 7.77 2.66
C ASP A 56 -8.84 8.85 3.16
N PHE A 57 -7.54 8.66 2.89
CA PHE A 57 -6.52 9.66 3.23
C PHE A 57 -6.06 10.47 2.00
N GLY A 58 -6.88 10.49 0.94
CA GLY A 58 -6.57 11.17 -0.29
C GLY A 58 -6.00 10.24 -1.35
N ARG A 59 -5.86 10.78 -2.56
CA ARG A 59 -5.36 10.01 -3.70
C ARG A 59 -3.85 9.94 -3.72
N GLY A 60 -3.33 8.80 -4.20
CA GLY A 60 -1.93 8.66 -4.57
C GLY A 60 -1.65 9.26 -5.96
N ASN A 61 -0.42 9.04 -6.45
CA ASN A 61 0.03 9.57 -7.73
C ASN A 61 -0.26 8.64 -8.92
N ASN A 62 -1.01 7.55 -8.72
CA ASN A 62 -1.33 6.53 -9.71
C ASN A 62 -0.11 5.80 -10.29
N LYS A 63 1.02 5.85 -9.60
CA LYS A 63 2.25 5.17 -10.02
C LYS A 63 2.64 4.13 -8.98
N ALA A 64 3.07 2.96 -9.45
CA ALA A 64 3.66 1.97 -8.58
C ALA A 64 4.96 2.49 -7.97
N SER A 65 5.20 2.19 -6.69
CA SER A 65 6.43 2.59 -6.02
C SER A 65 7.63 1.84 -6.58
N PHE A 66 8.79 2.50 -6.57
CA PHE A 66 10.05 1.80 -6.80
C PHE A 66 10.35 0.87 -5.62
N ILE A 67 10.93 -0.28 -5.91
CA ILE A 67 11.32 -1.25 -4.90
C ILE A 67 12.81 -1.53 -5.02
N TYR A 68 13.55 -1.31 -3.92
CA TYR A 68 14.96 -1.63 -3.83
C TYR A 68 15.18 -2.78 -2.86
N ASN A 69 15.88 -3.81 -3.32
CA ASN A 69 16.23 -4.98 -2.50
C ASN A 69 17.62 -4.77 -1.91
N ILE A 70 17.69 -4.51 -0.60
CA ILE A 70 18.95 -4.27 0.10
C ILE A 70 19.79 -5.55 0.17
N ASP A 71 19.16 -6.71 0.33
CA ASP A 71 19.87 -7.98 0.44
C ASP A 71 20.65 -8.31 -0.84
N GLU A 72 20.03 -8.04 -2.01
CA GLU A 72 20.63 -8.31 -3.32
C GLU A 72 21.28 -7.06 -3.94
N LYS A 73 21.12 -5.90 -3.32
CA LYS A 73 21.65 -4.61 -3.77
C LYS A 73 21.20 -4.28 -5.19
N LYS A 74 19.92 -4.47 -5.48
CA LYS A 74 19.36 -4.16 -6.80
C LYS A 74 17.93 -3.65 -6.73
N TRP A 75 17.54 -2.94 -7.78
CA TRP A 75 16.16 -2.49 -7.96
C TRP A 75 15.30 -3.63 -8.50
N ILE A 76 14.13 -3.84 -7.87
CA ILE A 76 13.12 -4.80 -8.34
C ILE A 76 12.22 -4.13 -9.37
N ARG A 77 11.89 -2.86 -9.17
CA ARG A 77 11.14 -2.05 -10.11
C ARG A 77 11.30 -0.56 -9.85
#